data_f9142b5506083974739a2519936a30bf
#
_entry.id   f9142b5506083974739a2519936a30bf
#
_cell.length_a   1.000
_cell.length_b   1.000
_cell.length_c   1.000
_cell.angle_alpha   90.00
_cell.angle_beta   90.00
_cell.angle_gamma   90.00
#
_symmetry.space_group_name_H-M   'P 1'
#
loop_
_entity.id
_entity.type
_entity.pdbx_description
1 polymer ?
#
loop_
_entity_poly.entity_id
_entity_poly.type
_entity_poly.pdbx_seq_one_letter_code
_entity_poly.pdbx_strand_id
1 'polypeptide(L)'
;MAHIVQSVDEYVAAAPKDKQATLRRLRRTIKAAAPTASESLSYGIVGYKLRRKAVAYFAYWKAHYALYGLGSRVNKAHAAELKPYLQTKGTIQLPADKPPPYALVTKLVKARIAEIEKAG
;
A
#
# COMPACT_ATOMS: atom_id res chain seq x y z
N MET A 1 -12.32 7.38 25.60
CA MET A 1 -12.91 7.00 24.31
C MET A 1 -11.83 6.86 23.25
N ALA A 2 -11.89 5.79 22.48
CA ALA A 2 -10.92 5.60 21.42
C ALA A 2 -11.12 6.66 20.33
N HIS A 3 -10.05 7.26 19.88
CA HIS A 3 -10.09 8.21 18.77
C HIS A 3 -10.36 7.46 17.47
N ILE A 4 -11.38 7.89 16.74
CA ILE A 4 -11.72 7.33 15.44
C ILE A 4 -10.99 8.13 14.37
N VAL A 5 -10.07 7.47 13.67
CA VAL A 5 -9.33 8.08 12.56
C VAL A 5 -10.26 8.25 11.37
N GLN A 6 -10.37 9.47 10.84
CA GLN A 6 -11.29 9.80 9.77
C GLN A 6 -10.64 10.24 8.47
N SER A 7 -9.32 10.40 8.46
CA SER A 7 -8.60 10.82 7.26
C SER A 7 -7.24 10.15 7.18
N VAL A 8 -6.64 10.17 6.00
CA VAL A 8 -5.30 9.62 5.80
C VAL A 8 -4.29 10.41 6.62
N ASP A 9 -4.43 11.74 6.68
CA ASP A 9 -3.54 12.57 7.50
C ASP A 9 -3.62 12.16 8.98
N GLU A 10 -4.84 11.94 9.48
CA GLU A 10 -5.03 11.48 10.85
C GLU A 10 -4.45 10.08 11.08
N TYR A 11 -4.60 9.19 10.10
CA TYR A 11 -4.05 7.84 10.18
C TYR A 11 -2.54 7.89 10.40
N VAL A 12 -1.84 8.70 9.61
CA VAL A 12 -0.39 8.85 9.74
C VAL A 12 -0.03 9.52 11.07
N ALA A 13 -0.74 10.57 11.42
CA ALA A 13 -0.46 11.32 12.65
C ALA A 13 -0.70 10.48 13.91
N ALA A 14 -1.66 9.54 13.86
CA ALA A 14 -1.98 8.66 14.98
C ALA A 14 -1.03 7.46 15.10
N ALA A 15 -0.21 7.20 14.07
CA ALA A 15 0.73 6.09 14.09
C ALA A 15 1.88 6.35 15.08
N PRO A 16 2.54 5.28 15.57
CA PRO A 16 3.74 5.45 16.37
C PRO A 16 4.76 6.32 15.67
N LYS A 17 5.44 7.14 16.45
CA LYS A 17 6.36 8.16 15.91
C LYS A 17 7.43 7.57 15.00
N ASP A 18 7.94 6.39 15.35
CA ASP A 18 8.96 5.70 14.58
C ASP A 18 8.46 5.17 13.23
N LYS A 19 7.14 5.12 13.01
CA LYS A 19 6.54 4.64 11.76
C LYS A 19 6.05 5.75 10.85
N GLN A 20 5.89 6.96 11.37
CA GLN A 20 5.29 8.05 10.60
C GLN A 20 6.06 8.41 9.33
N ALA A 21 7.38 8.51 9.41
CA ALA A 21 8.20 8.87 8.25
C ALA A 21 8.08 7.84 7.12
N THR A 22 8.09 6.55 7.47
CA THR A 22 7.92 5.47 6.50
C THR A 22 6.53 5.48 5.89
N LEU A 23 5.50 5.71 6.71
CA LEU A 23 4.12 5.81 6.20
C LEU A 23 3.96 6.97 5.23
N ARG A 24 4.57 8.12 5.55
CA ARG A 24 4.54 9.28 4.62
C ARG A 24 5.23 8.95 3.31
N ARG A 25 6.34 8.23 3.37
CA ARG A 25 7.07 7.87 2.16
C ARG A 25 6.33 6.84 1.32
N LEU A 26 5.69 5.85 1.96
CA LEU A 26 4.82 4.91 1.25
C LEU A 26 3.67 5.65 0.57
N ARG A 27 3.06 6.59 1.27
CA ARG A 27 1.99 7.42 0.72
C ARG A 27 2.45 8.18 -0.52
N ARG A 28 3.59 8.86 -0.43
CA ARG A 28 4.16 9.61 -1.57
C ARG A 28 4.50 8.67 -2.73
N THR A 29 5.07 7.51 -2.42
CA THR A 29 5.46 6.52 -3.43
C THR A 29 4.25 6.04 -4.22
N ILE A 30 3.18 5.68 -3.52
CA ILE A 30 1.97 5.19 -4.17
C ILE A 30 1.27 6.29 -4.96
N LYS A 31 1.16 7.49 -4.39
CA LYS A 31 0.54 8.63 -5.08
C LYS A 31 1.30 9.00 -6.35
N ALA A 32 2.63 8.94 -6.31
CA ALA A 32 3.45 9.23 -7.49
C ALA A 32 3.29 8.16 -8.57
N ALA A 33 3.12 6.90 -8.18
CA ALA A 33 2.93 5.80 -9.12
C ALA A 33 1.51 5.75 -9.68
N ALA A 34 0.55 6.30 -8.97
CA ALA A 34 -0.87 6.27 -9.34
C ALA A 34 -1.49 7.67 -9.15
N PRO A 35 -1.06 8.66 -9.94
CA PRO A 35 -1.48 10.05 -9.73
C PRO A 35 -2.97 10.30 -9.96
N THR A 36 -3.64 9.43 -10.72
CA THR A 36 -5.07 9.58 -10.99
C THR A 36 -5.96 8.77 -10.03
N ALA A 37 -5.36 7.95 -9.16
CA ALA A 37 -6.13 7.18 -8.19
C ALA A 37 -6.59 8.09 -7.04
N SER A 38 -7.79 7.80 -6.51
CA SER A 38 -8.30 8.51 -5.35
C SER A 38 -7.77 7.85 -4.07
N GLU A 39 -7.38 8.69 -3.10
CA GLU A 39 -6.88 8.24 -1.80
C GLU A 39 -7.97 8.41 -0.76
N SER A 40 -8.17 7.42 0.09
CA SER A 40 -9.15 7.52 1.18
C SER A 40 -8.84 6.49 2.26
N LEU A 41 -9.50 6.63 3.40
CA LEU A 41 -9.52 5.56 4.40
C LEU A 41 -10.62 4.58 4.03
N SER A 42 -10.26 3.31 3.93
CA SER A 42 -11.19 2.23 3.66
C SER A 42 -10.87 1.10 4.63
N TYR A 43 -11.86 0.60 5.34
CA TYR A 43 -11.67 -0.46 6.32
C TYR A 43 -10.63 -0.09 7.40
N GLY A 44 -10.52 1.20 7.73
CA GLY A 44 -9.57 1.68 8.74
C GLY A 44 -8.12 1.76 8.29
N ILE A 45 -7.85 1.57 7.01
CA ILE A 45 -6.50 1.67 6.46
C ILE A 45 -6.48 2.58 5.24
N VAL A 46 -5.28 2.93 4.76
CA VAL A 46 -5.14 3.83 3.62
C VAL A 46 -5.36 3.06 2.32
N GLY A 47 -6.26 3.54 1.50
CA GLY A 47 -6.60 2.87 0.24
C GLY A 47 -6.57 3.80 -0.95
N TYR A 48 -6.31 3.22 -2.12
CA TYR A 48 -6.28 3.91 -3.40
C TYR A 48 -7.15 3.16 -4.39
N LYS A 49 -7.99 3.90 -5.11
CA LYS A 49 -8.90 3.33 -6.09
C LYS A 49 -8.84 4.07 -7.42
N LEU A 50 -9.01 3.33 -8.50
CA LEU A 50 -9.12 3.89 -9.84
C LEU A 50 -10.31 3.20 -10.51
N ARG A 51 -11.25 4.00 -11.03
CA ARG A 51 -12.46 3.46 -11.67
C ARG A 51 -13.20 2.47 -10.76
N ARG A 52 -13.26 2.80 -9.46
CA ARG A 52 -13.91 1.99 -8.41
C ARG A 52 -13.21 0.66 -8.12
N LYS A 53 -12.03 0.43 -8.71
CA LYS A 53 -11.25 -0.78 -8.46
C LYS A 53 -10.10 -0.48 -7.51
N ALA A 54 -9.78 -1.42 -6.64
CA ALA A 54 -8.68 -1.27 -5.72
C ALA A 54 -7.36 -1.24 -6.48
N VAL A 55 -6.54 -0.23 -6.21
CA VAL A 55 -5.17 -0.14 -6.72
C VAL A 55 -4.22 -0.74 -5.70
N ALA A 56 -4.29 -0.25 -4.47
CA ALA A 56 -3.45 -0.69 -3.37
C ALA A 56 -4.02 -0.19 -2.06
N TYR A 57 -3.74 -0.90 -0.98
CA TYR A 57 -4.01 -0.47 0.38
C TYR A 57 -2.73 -0.64 1.17
N PHE A 58 -2.47 0.22 2.14
CA PHE A 58 -1.35 -0.01 3.05
C PHE A 58 -1.77 0.27 4.49
N ALA A 59 -1.08 -0.40 5.40
CA ALA A 59 -1.31 -0.26 6.83
C ALA A 59 -0.01 -0.50 7.58
N TYR A 60 0.03 -0.11 8.85
CA TYR A 60 1.13 -0.47 9.72
C TYR A 60 0.64 -1.42 10.80
N TRP A 61 1.53 -2.29 11.22
CA TRP A 61 1.33 -3.22 12.32
C TRP A 61 2.53 -3.08 13.26
N LYS A 62 2.55 -3.82 14.35
CA LYS A 62 3.62 -3.70 15.34
C LYS A 62 5.02 -3.91 14.76
N ALA A 63 5.19 -4.94 13.94
CA ALA A 63 6.50 -5.35 13.45
C ALA A 63 6.64 -5.29 11.92
N HIS A 64 5.62 -4.82 11.21
CA HIS A 64 5.67 -4.75 9.75
C HIS A 64 4.69 -3.74 9.20
N TYR A 65 4.89 -3.39 7.94
CA TYR A 65 3.90 -2.69 7.13
C TYR A 65 3.26 -3.71 6.21
N ALA A 66 2.03 -3.50 5.83
CA ALA A 66 1.32 -4.41 4.94
C ALA A 66 0.87 -3.67 3.70
N LEU A 67 0.95 -4.35 2.56
CA LEU A 67 0.49 -3.85 1.27
C LEU A 67 -0.54 -4.85 0.76
N TYR A 68 -1.73 -4.34 0.41
CA TYR A 68 -2.86 -5.19 0.01
C TYR A 68 -3.45 -4.72 -1.31
N GLY A 69 -4.27 -5.56 -1.90
CA GLY A 69 -5.18 -5.14 -2.98
C GLY A 69 -4.58 -5.05 -4.37
N LEU A 70 -3.30 -5.38 -4.52
CA LEU A 70 -2.65 -5.33 -5.84
C LEU A 70 -3.15 -6.41 -6.80
N GLY A 71 -3.75 -7.47 -6.27
CA GLY A 71 -4.29 -8.56 -7.07
C GLY A 71 -3.30 -9.69 -7.32
N SER A 72 -3.85 -10.89 -7.52
CA SER A 72 -3.04 -12.09 -7.69
C SER A 72 -2.20 -12.07 -8.96
N ARG A 73 -2.70 -11.45 -10.01
CA ARG A 73 -1.98 -11.38 -11.30
C ARG A 73 -0.70 -10.56 -11.17
N VAL A 74 -0.79 -9.39 -10.52
CA VAL A 74 0.37 -8.54 -10.28
C VAL A 74 1.37 -9.26 -9.38
N ASN A 75 0.90 -9.89 -8.30
CA ASN A 75 1.77 -10.58 -7.38
C ASN A 75 2.49 -11.77 -8.05
N LYS A 76 1.80 -12.53 -8.89
CA LYS A 76 2.41 -13.63 -9.64
C LYS A 76 3.46 -13.14 -10.64
N ALA A 77 3.17 -12.04 -11.32
CA ALA A 77 4.09 -11.48 -12.31
C ALA A 77 5.40 -10.99 -11.66
N HIS A 78 5.35 -10.65 -10.38
CA HIS A 78 6.50 -10.13 -9.65
C HIS A 78 6.97 -11.09 -8.55
N ALA A 79 6.63 -12.37 -8.67
CA ALA A 79 6.90 -13.35 -7.63
C ALA A 79 8.38 -13.43 -7.24
N ALA A 80 9.29 -13.34 -8.21
CA ALA A 80 10.73 -13.40 -7.93
C ALA A 80 11.18 -12.24 -7.06
N GLU A 81 10.68 -11.03 -7.33
CA GLU A 81 11.03 -9.83 -6.58
C GLU A 81 10.38 -9.82 -5.19
N LEU A 82 9.23 -10.47 -5.05
CA LEU A 82 8.50 -10.56 -3.79
C LEU A 82 8.98 -11.69 -2.89
N LYS A 83 9.84 -12.57 -3.40
CA LYS A 83 10.31 -13.73 -2.66
C LYS A 83 10.87 -13.42 -1.27
N PRO A 84 11.65 -12.33 -1.06
CA PRO A 84 12.15 -12.00 0.28
C PRO A 84 11.08 -11.55 1.27
N TYR A 85 9.85 -11.30 0.82
CA TYR A 85 8.79 -10.77 1.67
C TYR A 85 7.72 -11.80 1.93
N LEU A 86 7.21 -11.83 3.16
CA LEU A 86 6.16 -12.77 3.52
C LEU A 86 4.86 -12.39 2.79
N GLN A 87 4.22 -13.39 2.17
CA GLN A 87 3.00 -13.20 1.43
C GLN A 87 1.95 -14.19 1.93
N THR A 88 0.75 -13.68 2.26
CA THR A 88 -0.39 -14.50 2.64
C THR A 88 -1.65 -13.92 2.03
N LYS A 89 -2.35 -14.71 1.20
CA LYS A 89 -3.66 -14.34 0.64
C LYS A 89 -3.73 -12.90 0.11
N GLY A 90 -2.75 -12.51 -0.70
CA GLY A 90 -2.74 -11.19 -1.30
C GLY A 90 -2.17 -10.08 -0.43
N THR A 91 -1.69 -10.40 0.75
CA THR A 91 -1.02 -9.46 1.63
C THR A 91 0.49 -9.60 1.49
N ILE A 92 1.18 -8.49 1.31
CA ILE A 92 2.64 -8.45 1.29
C ILE A 92 3.09 -7.80 2.58
N GLN A 93 3.90 -8.49 3.37
CA GLN A 93 4.41 -7.95 4.63
C GLN A 93 5.82 -7.40 4.42
N LEU A 94 6.00 -6.14 4.78
CA LEU A 94 7.29 -5.44 4.67
C LEU A 94 7.81 -5.23 6.09
N PRO A 95 8.93 -5.88 6.48
CA PRO A 95 9.45 -5.76 7.84
C PRO A 95 9.68 -4.31 8.25
N ALA A 96 9.34 -3.97 9.49
CA ALA A 96 9.49 -2.60 9.99
C ALA A 96 10.94 -2.26 10.35
N ASP A 97 11.82 -3.26 10.48
CA ASP A 97 13.22 -3.06 10.83
C ASP A 97 14.11 -2.73 9.63
N LYS A 98 13.52 -2.66 8.43
CA LYS A 98 14.23 -2.31 7.20
C LYS A 98 13.42 -1.30 6.41
N PRO A 99 14.07 -0.46 5.60
CA PRO A 99 13.32 0.41 4.69
C PRO A 99 12.50 -0.45 3.72
N PRO A 100 11.23 -0.09 3.47
CA PRO A 100 10.46 -0.77 2.45
C PRO A 100 11.11 -0.67 1.08
N PRO A 101 10.88 -1.64 0.18
CA PRO A 101 11.43 -1.58 -1.19
C PRO A 101 10.59 -0.64 -2.04
N TYR A 102 10.80 0.67 -1.88
CA TYR A 102 9.97 1.68 -2.53
C TYR A 102 9.95 1.56 -4.06
N ALA A 103 11.07 1.21 -4.67
CA ALA A 103 11.12 1.02 -6.13
C ALA A 103 10.23 -0.15 -6.56
N LEU A 104 10.21 -1.23 -5.77
CA LEU A 104 9.34 -2.36 -6.03
C LEU A 104 7.87 -1.97 -5.83
N VAL A 105 7.56 -1.22 -4.76
CA VAL A 105 6.20 -0.73 -4.52
C VAL A 105 5.72 0.09 -5.72
N THR A 106 6.55 0.98 -6.24
CA THR A 106 6.23 1.77 -7.44
C THR A 106 5.91 0.85 -8.61
N LYS A 107 6.75 -0.17 -8.84
CA LYS A 107 6.58 -1.11 -9.95
C LYS A 107 5.26 -1.88 -9.82
N LEU A 108 4.95 -2.37 -8.63
CA LEU A 108 3.71 -3.12 -8.38
C LEU A 108 2.48 -2.25 -8.60
N VAL A 109 2.50 -1.02 -8.09
CA VAL A 109 1.38 -0.09 -8.23
C VAL A 109 1.15 0.26 -9.70
N LYS A 110 2.22 0.56 -10.43
CA LYS A 110 2.12 0.84 -11.88
C LYS A 110 1.57 -0.35 -12.67
N ALA A 111 1.99 -1.56 -12.30
CA ALA A 111 1.48 -2.78 -12.93
C ALA A 111 -0.01 -2.94 -12.68
N ARG A 112 -0.47 -2.63 -11.46
CA ARG A 112 -1.89 -2.70 -11.11
C ARG A 112 -2.69 -1.66 -11.88
N ILE A 113 -2.18 -0.43 -12.00
CA ILE A 113 -2.83 0.63 -12.79
C ILE A 113 -2.98 0.20 -14.24
N ALA A 114 -1.92 -0.36 -14.83
CA ALA A 114 -1.96 -0.83 -16.21
C ALA A 114 -3.01 -1.94 -16.41
N GLU A 115 -3.13 -2.84 -15.44
CA GLU A 115 -4.12 -3.91 -15.46
C GLU A 115 -5.54 -3.34 -15.43
N ILE A 116 -5.80 -2.35 -14.55
CA ILE A 116 -7.12 -1.72 -14.44
C ILE A 116 -7.46 -0.98 -15.73
N GLU A 117 -6.53 -0.22 -16.27
CA GLU A 117 -6.74 0.55 -17.51
C GLU A 117 -6.96 -0.36 -18.71
N LYS A 118 -6.25 -1.48 -18.77
CA LYS A 118 -6.41 -2.44 -19.86
C LYS A 118 -7.75 -3.16 -19.80
N ALA A 119 -8.27 -3.40 -18.62
CA ALA A 119 -9.56 -4.08 -18.44
C ALA A 119 -10.74 -3.18 -18.84
N GLY A 120 -10.49 -1.91 -19.03
CA GLY A 120 -11.50 -1.01 -19.50
C GLY A 120 -12.23 -0.29 -18.51
#